data_743fe2eb5ecc47100aa685d01553e8ae
#
_entry.id   743fe2eb5ecc47100aa685d01553e8ae
#
_cell.length_a   1.000
_cell.length_b   1.000
_cell.length_c   1.000
_cell.angle_alpha   90.00
_cell.angle_beta   90.00
_cell.angle_gamma   90.00
#
_symmetry.space_group_name_H-M   'P 1'
#
loop_
_entity.id
_entity.type
_entity.pdbx_description
1 polymer ?
#
loop_
_entity_poly.entity_id
_entity_poly.type
_entity_poly.pdbx_seq_one_letter_code
_entity_poly.pdbx_strand_id
1 'polypeptide(L)'
;KDYLELCNIIGQDAMIVEAIWTPFKLRHDDGTMSLAADRSIKSKHDFDERILPPTDDDIEDKMQYVREYRKTLDESGSRAGFCVLIAAYFQTLYEFMIGMEDCMTLVYRDRDFIEELLEISTRYWVRFVKRALEEGVDFIWAADDVAFKTGLFLPPDIMKEMWLPHIQRIIEPAVNNGTPVMFHSDGKIDDIVPWLADAGVNCIQPMDPYGIDYRDYKKKFGNLVCLAGNIDIEYPLAHGTPEEVERDVKEHMEVLKPGGGYVATSSHSIVNYIPHENFVAMINAIHRYGSYGEGAWTFTGDSKDKATETRVAEIEKAHRQRDAHVEAGSRVMQQIFDAVYRGEVEGIEGHVRKALDTGSTPAEIIDGAMTPAIREVGEAFSTGELFLPDLLLGAQTMQQAMNLLTPLMEKGEGVKSRGKVLIGTIKGDLHDIGKNMVIALLKGNGFHVVDLGIDNAPGDFVKAIKEHTPDVVGYSGLLTTTLGGMPDQIGALKKEGLRDSVLTIVGGAPVTAEFAGRNNIDLYGKDANEAVKVIEKALTG
;
A
#
# COMPACT_ATOMS: atom_id res chain seq x y z
N LYS A 1 6.88 -13.30 -29.14
CA LYS A 1 7.11 -12.55 -30.39
C LYS A 1 6.31 -11.26 -30.41
N ASP A 2 5.02 -11.31 -30.17
CA ASP A 2 4.12 -10.13 -30.21
C ASP A 2 4.56 -9.05 -29.22
N TYR A 3 4.97 -9.43 -28.01
CA TYR A 3 5.50 -8.47 -27.02
C TYR A 3 6.80 -7.80 -27.49
N LEU A 4 7.72 -8.55 -28.06
CA LEU A 4 8.96 -7.97 -28.62
C LEU A 4 8.67 -7.07 -29.83
N GLU A 5 7.70 -7.43 -30.68
CA GLU A 5 7.25 -6.58 -31.77
C GLU A 5 6.68 -5.26 -31.24
N LEU A 6 5.87 -5.31 -30.19
CA LEU A 6 5.38 -4.10 -29.51
C LEU A 6 6.54 -3.25 -28.96
N CYS A 7 7.49 -3.86 -28.24
CA CYS A 7 8.68 -3.14 -27.75
C CYS A 7 9.41 -2.40 -28.87
N ASN A 8 9.59 -3.07 -30.01
CA ASN A 8 10.25 -2.46 -31.17
C ASN A 8 9.43 -1.32 -31.80
N ILE A 9 8.09 -1.47 -31.88
CA ILE A 9 7.19 -0.44 -32.43
C ILE A 9 7.22 0.83 -31.59
N ILE A 10 7.14 0.69 -30.25
CA ILE A 10 7.13 1.85 -29.34
C ILE A 10 8.53 2.34 -28.98
N GLY A 11 9.58 1.62 -29.39
CA GLY A 11 10.97 1.96 -29.06
C GLY A 11 11.29 1.75 -27.57
N GLN A 12 10.72 0.73 -26.95
CA GLN A 12 11.02 0.37 -25.56
C GLN A 12 12.43 -0.20 -25.45
N ASP A 13 13.24 0.35 -24.53
CA ASP A 13 14.66 0.03 -24.41
C ASP A 13 14.95 -1.32 -23.74
N ALA A 14 13.96 -1.95 -23.08
CA ALA A 14 14.14 -3.24 -22.44
C ALA A 14 12.90 -4.15 -22.57
N MET A 15 13.12 -5.44 -22.76
CA MET A 15 12.11 -6.48 -22.64
C MET A 15 12.11 -7.02 -21.21
N ILE A 16 10.94 -7.01 -20.56
CA ILE A 16 10.80 -7.37 -19.17
C ILE A 16 10.07 -8.71 -19.07
N VAL A 17 10.62 -9.63 -18.31
CA VAL A 17 9.99 -10.91 -17.97
C VAL A 17 9.63 -10.91 -16.49
N GLU A 18 8.36 -10.98 -16.23
CA GLU A 18 7.84 -11.09 -14.86
C GLU A 18 7.85 -12.57 -14.44
N ALA A 19 8.50 -12.87 -13.31
CA ALA A 19 8.68 -14.24 -12.87
C ALA A 19 7.43 -14.80 -12.18
N ILE A 20 7.08 -14.26 -11.01
CA ILE A 20 5.92 -14.69 -10.21
C ILE A 20 5.75 -13.75 -9.02
N TRP A 21 4.50 -13.57 -8.55
CA TRP A 21 4.19 -12.72 -7.39
C TRP A 21 4.34 -13.42 -6.04
N THR A 22 4.08 -14.73 -5.96
CA THR A 22 4.30 -15.52 -4.74
C THR A 22 4.93 -16.86 -5.08
N PRO A 23 6.04 -17.24 -4.42
CA PRO A 23 6.64 -18.55 -4.62
C PRO A 23 5.98 -19.67 -3.81
N PHE A 24 5.08 -19.33 -2.88
CA PHE A 24 4.45 -20.31 -2.00
C PHE A 24 3.25 -20.98 -2.66
N LYS A 25 3.06 -22.26 -2.35
CA LYS A 25 1.94 -23.06 -2.82
C LYS A 25 1.02 -23.44 -1.66
N LEU A 26 -0.28 -23.36 -1.88
CA LEU A 26 -1.33 -23.74 -0.95
C LEU A 26 -1.86 -25.13 -1.29
N ARG A 27 -1.92 -26.02 -0.30
CA ARG A 27 -2.58 -27.32 -0.40
C ARG A 27 -4.03 -27.16 0.07
N HIS A 28 -4.96 -27.58 -0.76
CA HIS A 28 -6.39 -27.63 -0.44
C HIS A 28 -6.79 -28.98 0.18
N ASP A 29 -7.91 -29.02 0.88
CA ASP A 29 -8.42 -30.22 1.57
C ASP A 29 -8.68 -31.39 0.61
N ASP A 30 -8.98 -31.12 -0.65
CA ASP A 30 -9.17 -32.13 -1.71
C ASP A 30 -7.84 -32.64 -2.31
N GLY A 31 -6.70 -32.16 -1.80
CA GLY A 31 -5.36 -32.51 -2.27
C GLY A 31 -4.89 -31.75 -3.50
N THR A 32 -5.68 -30.83 -4.05
CA THR A 32 -5.24 -29.95 -5.13
C THR A 32 -4.27 -28.88 -4.63
N MET A 33 -3.56 -28.25 -5.55
CA MET A 33 -2.56 -27.22 -5.27
C MET A 33 -2.87 -25.95 -6.04
N SER A 34 -2.71 -24.80 -5.39
CA SER A 34 -2.73 -23.48 -6.03
C SER A 34 -1.57 -22.62 -5.53
N LEU A 35 -1.37 -21.43 -6.11
CA LEU A 35 -0.53 -20.43 -5.47
C LEU A 35 -1.21 -19.95 -4.17
N ALA A 36 -0.41 -19.66 -3.15
CA ALA A 36 -0.91 -19.15 -1.87
C ALA A 36 -1.34 -17.69 -2.03
N ALA A 37 -2.62 -17.47 -2.34
CA ALA A 37 -3.19 -16.16 -2.65
C ALA A 37 -4.59 -15.95 -2.04
N ASP A 38 -4.95 -16.72 -1.00
CA ASP A 38 -6.29 -16.68 -0.38
C ASP A 38 -6.32 -15.98 0.99
N ARG A 39 -5.18 -15.46 1.45
CA ARG A 39 -5.03 -14.76 2.76
C ARG A 39 -5.49 -15.58 3.96
N SER A 40 -5.39 -16.89 3.87
CA SER A 40 -5.93 -17.82 4.87
C SER A 40 -4.95 -18.24 5.97
N ILE A 41 -3.69 -17.83 5.87
CA ILE A 41 -2.64 -18.15 6.84
C ILE A 41 -2.68 -17.12 7.98
N LYS A 42 -3.08 -17.57 9.17
CA LYS A 42 -3.22 -16.70 10.35
C LYS A 42 -2.24 -17.05 11.47
N SER A 43 -1.55 -18.17 11.33
CA SER A 43 -0.61 -18.68 12.34
C SER A 43 0.44 -19.57 11.71
N LYS A 44 1.51 -19.85 12.47
CA LYS A 44 2.51 -20.85 12.09
C LYS A 44 1.90 -22.24 11.89
N HIS A 45 0.88 -22.59 12.65
CA HIS A 45 0.17 -23.87 12.50
C HIS A 45 -0.51 -23.98 11.11
N ASP A 46 -1.24 -22.93 10.69
CA ASP A 46 -1.86 -22.90 9.35
C ASP A 46 -0.81 -23.03 8.25
N PHE A 47 0.34 -22.38 8.44
CA PHE A 47 1.46 -22.44 7.50
C PHE A 47 2.00 -23.87 7.39
N ASP A 48 2.34 -24.48 8.52
CA ASP A 48 2.94 -25.82 8.56
C ASP A 48 2.02 -26.91 7.98
N GLU A 49 0.70 -26.76 8.13
CA GLU A 49 -0.28 -27.72 7.61
C GLU A 49 -0.59 -27.54 6.12
N ARG A 50 -0.63 -26.29 5.65
CA ARG A 50 -1.26 -25.96 4.35
C ARG A 50 -0.27 -25.45 3.30
N ILE A 51 0.87 -24.88 3.69
CA ILE A 51 1.81 -24.27 2.77
C ILE A 51 2.95 -25.21 2.43
N LEU A 52 3.26 -25.26 1.16
CA LEU A 52 4.48 -25.90 0.66
C LEU A 52 5.49 -24.82 0.30
N PRO A 53 6.66 -24.83 0.96
CA PRO A 53 7.77 -23.94 0.59
C PRO A 53 8.22 -24.19 -0.85
N PRO A 54 8.72 -23.16 -1.54
CA PRO A 54 9.17 -23.28 -2.93
C PRO A 54 10.44 -24.14 -3.04
N THR A 55 10.52 -24.88 -4.12
CA THR A 55 11.60 -25.82 -4.44
C THR A 55 12.47 -25.33 -5.60
N ASP A 56 13.54 -26.07 -5.92
CA ASP A 56 14.37 -25.78 -7.10
C ASP A 56 13.64 -26.11 -8.41
N ASP A 57 12.71 -27.07 -8.39
CA ASP A 57 11.86 -27.37 -9.56
C ASP A 57 10.94 -26.18 -9.88
N ASP A 58 10.44 -25.47 -8.87
CA ASP A 58 9.64 -24.25 -9.08
C ASP A 58 10.45 -23.12 -9.73
N ILE A 59 11.73 -23.03 -9.41
CA ILE A 59 12.65 -22.10 -10.07
C ILE A 59 12.84 -22.53 -11.53
N GLU A 60 13.12 -23.79 -11.78
CA GLU A 60 13.38 -24.30 -13.13
C GLU A 60 12.17 -24.14 -14.05
N ASP A 61 10.97 -24.36 -13.53
CA ASP A 61 9.72 -24.10 -14.28
C ASP A 61 9.62 -22.64 -14.75
N LYS A 62 10.04 -21.69 -13.92
CA LYS A 62 10.05 -20.26 -14.31
C LYS A 62 11.21 -19.92 -15.22
N MET A 63 12.37 -20.52 -15.02
CA MET A 63 13.54 -20.31 -15.87
C MET A 63 13.33 -20.76 -17.33
N GLN A 64 12.39 -21.68 -17.59
CA GLN A 64 11.99 -22.02 -18.95
C GLN A 64 11.45 -20.80 -19.71
N TYR A 65 10.59 -19.98 -19.07
CA TYR A 65 10.09 -18.74 -19.68
C TYR A 65 11.21 -17.72 -19.86
N VAL A 66 12.09 -17.55 -18.89
CA VAL A 66 13.23 -16.64 -18.98
C VAL A 66 14.09 -17.00 -20.20
N ARG A 67 14.41 -18.29 -20.37
CA ARG A 67 15.18 -18.79 -21.53
C ARG A 67 14.45 -18.59 -22.86
N GLU A 68 13.13 -18.81 -22.90
CA GLU A 68 12.34 -18.59 -24.12
C GLU A 68 12.34 -17.13 -24.56
N TYR A 69 12.19 -16.20 -23.60
CA TYR A 69 12.27 -14.76 -23.87
C TYR A 69 13.68 -14.34 -24.30
N ARG A 70 14.73 -14.81 -23.62
CA ARG A 70 16.13 -14.56 -24.01
C ARG A 70 16.38 -15.03 -25.43
N LYS A 71 16.01 -16.26 -25.75
CA LYS A 71 16.13 -16.83 -27.10
C LYS A 71 15.39 -15.99 -28.14
N THR A 72 14.16 -15.57 -27.85
CA THR A 72 13.36 -14.74 -28.75
C THR A 72 14.05 -13.41 -29.04
N LEU A 73 14.63 -12.78 -27.99
CA LEU A 73 15.38 -11.54 -28.13
C LEU A 73 16.64 -11.72 -29.00
N ASP A 74 17.42 -12.76 -28.72
CA ASP A 74 18.66 -13.05 -29.46
C ASP A 74 18.38 -13.35 -30.95
N GLU A 75 17.34 -14.14 -31.26
CA GLU A 75 16.94 -14.47 -32.63
C GLU A 75 16.40 -13.26 -33.41
N SER A 76 15.87 -12.25 -32.71
CA SER A 76 15.29 -11.07 -33.36
C SER A 76 16.30 -10.07 -33.85
N GLY A 77 17.54 -10.08 -33.31
CA GLY A 77 18.54 -9.04 -33.52
C GLY A 77 18.16 -7.70 -32.90
N SER A 78 17.17 -7.64 -32.02
CA SER A 78 16.81 -6.43 -31.28
C SER A 78 17.95 -5.97 -30.37
N ARG A 79 18.02 -4.64 -30.14
CA ARG A 79 18.99 -4.02 -29.23
C ARG A 79 18.40 -3.77 -27.82
N ALA A 80 17.14 -4.18 -27.60
CA ALA A 80 16.51 -4.03 -26.31
C ALA A 80 17.28 -4.80 -25.23
N GLY A 81 17.41 -4.21 -24.05
CA GLY A 81 17.93 -4.89 -22.87
C GLY A 81 16.99 -6.01 -22.41
N PHE A 82 17.51 -6.94 -21.64
CA PHE A 82 16.75 -8.06 -21.09
C PHE A 82 16.68 -7.96 -19.57
N CYS A 83 15.47 -7.79 -19.06
CA CYS A 83 15.18 -7.63 -17.63
C CYS A 83 14.34 -8.77 -17.10
N VAL A 84 14.66 -9.23 -15.91
CA VAL A 84 13.79 -10.10 -15.14
C VAL A 84 13.28 -9.32 -13.92
N LEU A 85 11.95 -9.23 -13.81
CA LEU A 85 11.26 -8.70 -12.67
C LEU A 85 11.08 -9.81 -11.65
N ILE A 86 11.62 -9.62 -10.45
CA ILE A 86 11.38 -10.45 -9.28
C ILE A 86 10.48 -9.67 -8.33
N ALA A 87 9.41 -10.30 -7.88
CA ALA A 87 8.38 -9.60 -7.12
C ALA A 87 8.28 -10.14 -5.69
N ALA A 88 7.94 -9.22 -4.80
CA ALA A 88 7.24 -9.47 -3.55
C ALA A 88 7.84 -10.55 -2.63
N TYR A 89 8.79 -10.17 -1.77
CA TYR A 89 9.17 -11.07 -0.67
C TYR A 89 8.46 -10.71 0.64
N PHE A 90 8.23 -9.43 0.94
CA PHE A 90 7.40 -8.98 2.06
C PHE A 90 5.93 -8.81 1.62
N GLN A 91 5.70 -8.22 0.45
CA GLN A 91 4.38 -8.06 -0.15
C GLN A 91 3.66 -9.41 -0.31
N THR A 92 4.38 -10.50 -0.61
CA THR A 92 3.79 -11.83 -0.69
C THR A 92 3.09 -12.24 0.61
N LEU A 93 3.61 -11.81 1.77
CA LEU A 93 3.02 -12.15 3.07
C LEU A 93 1.72 -11.39 3.30
N TYR A 94 1.74 -10.06 3.19
CA TYR A 94 0.58 -9.25 3.53
C TYR A 94 -0.48 -9.22 2.42
N GLU A 95 -0.09 -9.36 1.16
CA GLU A 95 -1.06 -9.28 0.06
C GLU A 95 -1.68 -10.63 -0.27
N PHE A 96 -0.89 -11.70 -0.28
CA PHE A 96 -1.34 -13.00 -0.77
C PHE A 96 -1.60 -14.02 0.33
N MET A 97 -0.73 -14.15 1.33
CA MET A 97 -0.77 -15.26 2.29
C MET A 97 -1.57 -14.99 3.55
N ILE A 98 -1.35 -13.85 4.20
CA ILE A 98 -1.83 -13.55 5.56
C ILE A 98 -2.97 -12.53 5.52
N GLY A 99 -2.83 -11.49 4.70
CA GLY A 99 -3.60 -10.26 4.73
C GLY A 99 -2.88 -9.15 5.50
N MET A 100 -3.10 -7.90 5.10
CA MET A 100 -2.36 -6.74 5.62
C MET A 100 -2.49 -6.58 7.13
N GLU A 101 -3.72 -6.59 7.65
CA GLU A 101 -4.00 -6.36 9.07
C GLU A 101 -3.31 -7.41 9.97
N ASP A 102 -3.51 -8.69 9.64
CA ASP A 102 -2.92 -9.77 10.41
C ASP A 102 -1.39 -9.79 10.28
N CYS A 103 -0.85 -9.54 9.08
CA CYS A 103 0.59 -9.50 8.85
C CYS A 103 1.26 -8.38 9.67
N MET A 104 0.71 -7.17 9.63
CA MET A 104 1.24 -6.04 10.40
C MET A 104 1.14 -6.28 11.90
N THR A 105 0.08 -6.93 12.36
CA THR A 105 -0.06 -7.34 13.77
C THR A 105 0.96 -8.42 14.16
N LEU A 106 1.19 -9.42 13.29
CA LEU A 106 2.15 -10.50 13.54
C LEU A 106 3.59 -10.00 13.60
N VAL A 107 3.96 -8.95 12.87
CA VAL A 107 5.28 -8.29 13.00
C VAL A 107 5.61 -7.94 14.45
N TYR A 108 4.61 -7.60 15.27
CA TYR A 108 4.80 -7.26 16.68
C TYR A 108 4.55 -8.44 17.64
N ARG A 109 3.60 -9.33 17.30
CA ARG A 109 3.16 -10.40 18.21
C ARG A 109 3.90 -11.73 18.01
N ASP A 110 4.32 -12.01 16.78
CA ASP A 110 5.03 -13.24 16.41
C ASP A 110 6.05 -12.96 15.31
N ARG A 111 7.00 -12.09 15.64
CA ARG A 111 8.06 -11.66 14.72
C ARG A 111 8.87 -12.82 14.17
N ASP A 112 9.15 -13.83 15.00
CA ASP A 112 9.91 -15.00 14.60
C ASP A 112 9.23 -15.75 13.45
N PHE A 113 7.91 -15.83 13.45
CA PHE A 113 7.15 -16.43 12.35
C PHE A 113 7.25 -15.61 11.07
N ILE A 114 7.12 -14.31 11.14
CA ILE A 114 7.28 -13.41 9.97
C ILE A 114 8.71 -13.52 9.41
N GLU A 115 9.72 -13.53 10.25
CA GLU A 115 11.13 -13.68 9.83
C GLU A 115 11.40 -15.07 9.20
N GLU A 116 10.78 -16.14 9.69
CA GLU A 116 10.84 -17.47 9.07
C GLU A 116 10.28 -17.44 7.63
N LEU A 117 9.14 -16.79 7.42
CA LEU A 117 8.53 -16.66 6.09
C LEU A 117 9.39 -15.83 5.14
N LEU A 118 9.92 -14.71 5.63
CA LEU A 118 10.85 -13.87 4.87
C LEU A 118 12.12 -14.64 4.50
N GLU A 119 12.65 -15.45 5.42
CA GLU A 119 13.84 -16.27 5.15
C GLU A 119 13.60 -17.32 4.07
N ILE A 120 12.43 -17.96 4.06
CA ILE A 120 12.05 -18.93 3.02
C ILE A 120 11.96 -18.22 1.66
N SER A 121 11.26 -17.10 1.60
CA SER A 121 11.13 -16.29 0.39
C SER A 121 12.49 -15.78 -0.11
N THR A 122 13.32 -15.28 0.80
CA THR A 122 14.68 -14.80 0.47
C THR A 122 15.53 -15.88 -0.15
N ARG A 123 15.57 -17.08 0.45
CA ARG A 123 16.33 -18.21 -0.10
C ARG A 123 15.88 -18.59 -1.52
N TYR A 124 14.59 -18.53 -1.79
CA TYR A 124 14.06 -18.75 -3.12
C TYR A 124 14.57 -17.68 -4.10
N TRP A 125 14.38 -16.40 -3.78
CA TRP A 125 14.76 -15.30 -4.66
C TRP A 125 16.26 -15.20 -4.90
N VAL A 126 17.10 -15.46 -3.90
CA VAL A 126 18.57 -15.53 -4.08
C VAL A 126 18.95 -16.58 -5.14
N ARG A 127 18.35 -17.77 -5.07
CA ARG A 127 18.60 -18.83 -6.06
C ARG A 127 18.05 -18.46 -7.43
N PHE A 128 16.87 -17.87 -7.46
CA PHE A 128 16.26 -17.41 -8.71
C PHE A 128 17.12 -16.34 -9.42
N VAL A 129 17.59 -15.32 -8.69
CA VAL A 129 18.47 -14.27 -9.23
C VAL A 129 19.75 -14.87 -9.79
N LYS A 130 20.39 -15.82 -9.07
CA LYS A 130 21.58 -16.51 -9.58
C LYS A 130 21.33 -17.20 -10.92
N ARG A 131 20.20 -17.90 -11.05
CA ARG A 131 19.81 -18.55 -12.32
C ARG A 131 19.53 -17.54 -13.42
N ALA A 132 18.83 -16.45 -13.11
CA ALA A 132 18.55 -15.39 -14.08
C ALA A 132 19.86 -14.76 -14.63
N LEU A 133 20.85 -14.56 -13.76
CA LEU A 133 22.17 -14.05 -14.18
C LEU A 133 22.91 -15.02 -15.11
N GLU A 134 22.77 -16.33 -14.95
CA GLU A 134 23.31 -17.34 -15.85
C GLU A 134 22.74 -17.24 -17.26
N GLU A 135 21.49 -16.76 -17.40
CA GLU A 135 20.83 -16.52 -18.69
C GLU A 135 21.15 -15.14 -19.31
N GLY A 136 22.05 -14.38 -18.71
CA GLY A 136 22.57 -13.14 -19.28
C GLY A 136 21.55 -11.99 -19.25
N VAL A 137 20.86 -11.79 -18.14
CA VAL A 137 20.01 -10.61 -17.93
C VAL A 137 20.85 -9.34 -17.82
N ASP A 138 20.38 -8.25 -18.43
CA ASP A 138 21.06 -6.97 -18.40
C ASP A 138 20.83 -6.19 -17.11
N PHE A 139 19.67 -6.38 -16.46
CA PHE A 139 19.39 -5.84 -15.13
C PHE A 139 18.30 -6.66 -14.43
N ILE A 140 18.25 -6.57 -13.09
CA ILE A 140 17.22 -7.13 -12.25
C ILE A 140 16.28 -6.01 -11.81
N TRP A 141 14.99 -6.25 -11.88
CA TRP A 141 13.96 -5.37 -11.33
C TRP A 141 13.34 -6.04 -10.10
N ALA A 142 13.70 -5.56 -8.90
CA ALA A 142 13.18 -6.08 -7.64
C ALA A 142 11.98 -5.22 -7.21
N ALA A 143 10.82 -5.84 -7.06
CA ALA A 143 9.60 -5.15 -6.66
C ALA A 143 9.11 -5.64 -5.30
N ASP A 144 8.80 -4.71 -4.39
CA ASP A 144 8.20 -5.00 -3.08
C ASP A 144 7.58 -3.73 -2.51
N ASP A 145 6.25 -3.64 -2.52
CA ASP A 145 5.57 -2.46 -2.00
C ASP A 145 5.66 -2.42 -0.48
N VAL A 146 6.21 -1.33 0.04
CA VAL A 146 6.50 -1.19 1.47
C VAL A 146 6.01 0.14 2.06
N ALA A 147 5.28 0.93 1.27
CA ALA A 147 4.87 2.28 1.66
C ALA A 147 3.47 2.65 1.19
N PHE A 148 2.84 3.56 1.94
CA PHE A 148 1.71 4.36 1.51
C PHE A 148 2.18 5.68 0.90
N LYS A 149 1.25 6.50 0.41
CA LYS A 149 1.51 7.88 -0.03
C LYS A 149 2.06 8.77 1.08
N THR A 150 1.81 8.43 2.34
CA THR A 150 2.22 9.17 3.53
C THR A 150 3.58 8.73 4.08
N GLY A 151 4.01 7.49 3.83
CA GLY A 151 5.27 6.92 4.33
C GLY A 151 5.26 5.40 4.39
N LEU A 152 6.27 4.81 5.00
CA LEU A 152 6.43 3.35 5.12
C LEU A 152 5.26 2.68 5.86
N PHE A 153 5.01 1.39 5.59
CA PHE A 153 4.03 0.58 6.34
C PHE A 153 4.46 0.34 7.78
N LEU A 154 5.75 0.14 7.99
CA LEU A 154 6.37 -0.17 9.28
C LEU A 154 7.35 0.95 9.67
N PRO A 155 7.60 1.14 10.98
CA PRO A 155 8.63 2.05 11.46
C PRO A 155 10.00 1.81 10.78
N PRO A 156 10.78 2.88 10.50
CA PRO A 156 12.07 2.76 9.84
C PRO A 156 13.06 1.82 10.53
N ASP A 157 13.05 1.74 11.86
CA ASP A 157 13.89 0.83 12.65
C ASP A 157 13.51 -0.64 12.40
N ILE A 158 12.22 -0.98 12.40
CA ILE A 158 11.73 -2.31 12.07
C ILE A 158 12.05 -2.66 10.61
N MET A 159 11.84 -1.73 9.68
CA MET A 159 12.23 -1.93 8.28
C MET A 159 13.72 -2.23 8.13
N LYS A 160 14.56 -1.50 8.87
CA LYS A 160 16.01 -1.67 8.84
C LYS A 160 16.48 -2.99 9.44
N GLU A 161 15.81 -3.47 10.49
CA GLU A 161 16.16 -4.71 11.16
C GLU A 161 15.61 -5.96 10.44
N MET A 162 14.36 -5.91 10.00
CA MET A 162 13.62 -7.05 9.49
C MET A 162 13.57 -7.12 7.95
N TRP A 163 13.34 -5.99 7.27
CA TRP A 163 13.15 -5.98 5.81
C TRP A 163 14.47 -5.83 5.05
N LEU A 164 15.30 -4.85 5.42
CA LEU A 164 16.52 -4.50 4.68
C LEU A 164 17.51 -5.66 4.50
N PRO A 165 17.80 -6.51 5.51
CA PRO A 165 18.74 -7.62 5.34
C PRO A 165 18.32 -8.62 4.27
N HIS A 166 17.02 -8.80 4.07
CA HIS A 166 16.48 -9.74 3.09
C HIS A 166 16.65 -9.20 1.67
N ILE A 167 16.27 -7.94 1.39
CA ILE A 167 16.48 -7.37 0.05
C ILE A 167 17.96 -7.29 -0.30
N GLN A 168 18.84 -6.94 0.64
CA GLN A 168 20.28 -6.94 0.44
C GLN A 168 20.77 -8.31 -0.04
N ARG A 169 20.36 -9.39 0.61
CA ARG A 169 20.72 -10.77 0.24
C ARG A 169 20.14 -11.18 -1.10
N ILE A 170 18.91 -10.76 -1.42
CA ILE A 170 18.24 -11.10 -2.68
C ILE A 170 19.01 -10.49 -3.86
N ILE A 171 19.43 -9.24 -3.75
CA ILE A 171 20.10 -8.52 -4.83
C ILE A 171 21.62 -8.74 -4.85
N GLU A 172 22.22 -9.22 -3.77
CA GLU A 172 23.67 -9.44 -3.65
C GLU A 172 24.29 -10.18 -4.85
N PRO A 173 23.69 -11.27 -5.39
CA PRO A 173 24.25 -11.93 -6.57
C PRO A 173 24.34 -11.02 -7.80
N ALA A 174 23.35 -10.13 -8.02
CA ALA A 174 23.37 -9.18 -9.12
C ALA A 174 24.44 -8.10 -8.90
N VAL A 175 24.49 -7.54 -7.68
CA VAL A 175 25.51 -6.53 -7.30
C VAL A 175 26.92 -7.09 -7.47
N ASN A 176 27.18 -8.30 -6.97
CA ASN A 176 28.49 -8.96 -7.10
C ASN A 176 28.84 -9.31 -8.54
N ASN A 177 27.84 -9.51 -9.41
CA ASN A 177 28.04 -9.74 -10.86
C ASN A 177 28.22 -8.43 -11.64
N GLY A 178 28.04 -7.27 -11.03
CA GLY A 178 28.02 -5.97 -11.70
C GLY A 178 26.76 -5.72 -12.54
N THR A 179 25.69 -6.50 -12.33
CA THR A 179 24.39 -6.35 -12.99
C THR A 179 23.56 -5.30 -12.25
N PRO A 180 23.10 -4.24 -12.94
CA PRO A 180 22.28 -3.21 -12.30
C PRO A 180 21.00 -3.76 -11.65
N VAL A 181 20.59 -3.11 -10.58
CA VAL A 181 19.34 -3.42 -9.88
C VAL A 181 18.43 -2.19 -9.87
N MET A 182 17.20 -2.35 -10.34
CA MET A 182 16.10 -1.40 -10.16
C MET A 182 15.22 -1.89 -9.02
N PHE A 183 14.82 -1.00 -8.14
CA PHE A 183 13.88 -1.31 -7.06
C PHE A 183 12.56 -0.58 -7.29
N HIS A 184 11.46 -1.31 -7.16
CA HIS A 184 10.09 -0.80 -7.24
C HIS A 184 9.41 -0.88 -5.89
N SER A 185 8.78 0.21 -5.51
CA SER A 185 7.74 0.26 -4.50
C SER A 185 6.85 1.45 -4.79
N ASP A 186 5.56 1.22 -4.81
CA ASP A 186 4.61 2.32 -4.75
C ASP A 186 4.70 3.03 -3.41
N GLY A 187 4.16 4.27 -3.36
CA GLY A 187 4.14 5.09 -2.16
C GLY A 187 5.41 5.88 -1.89
N LYS A 188 5.47 6.46 -0.69
CA LYS A 188 6.54 7.36 -0.27
C LYS A 188 7.64 6.61 0.48
N ILE A 189 8.77 6.39 -0.19
CA ILE A 189 9.89 5.58 0.31
C ILE A 189 11.15 6.38 0.66
N ASP A 190 11.04 7.68 0.91
CA ASP A 190 12.16 8.61 1.17
C ASP A 190 13.19 8.04 2.16
N ASP A 191 12.72 7.40 3.23
CA ASP A 191 13.56 6.94 4.34
C ASP A 191 14.44 5.74 3.96
N ILE A 192 14.02 4.93 2.99
CA ILE A 192 14.77 3.72 2.60
C ILE A 192 15.63 3.91 1.34
N VAL A 193 15.45 4.97 0.54
CA VAL A 193 16.26 5.21 -0.66
C VAL A 193 17.77 5.21 -0.37
N PRO A 194 18.28 5.87 0.68
CA PRO A 194 19.69 5.80 1.02
C PRO A 194 20.17 4.39 1.35
N TRP A 195 19.37 3.59 2.06
CA TRP A 195 19.72 2.22 2.42
C TRP A 195 19.77 1.30 1.20
N LEU A 196 18.85 1.51 0.28
CA LEU A 196 18.81 0.78 -1.01
C LEU A 196 20.02 1.12 -1.88
N ALA A 197 20.40 2.39 -1.95
CA ALA A 197 21.61 2.83 -2.66
C ALA A 197 22.87 2.20 -2.03
N ASP A 198 22.99 2.21 -0.70
CA ASP A 198 24.10 1.56 0.02
C ASP A 198 24.13 0.04 -0.18
N ALA A 199 22.96 -0.59 -0.38
CA ALA A 199 22.83 -2.01 -0.70
C ALA A 199 23.23 -2.35 -2.15
N GLY A 200 23.38 -1.35 -3.03
CA GLY A 200 23.76 -1.51 -4.43
C GLY A 200 22.60 -1.40 -5.42
N VAL A 201 21.44 -0.91 -5.00
CA VAL A 201 20.35 -0.53 -5.91
C VAL A 201 20.78 0.67 -6.74
N ASN A 202 20.60 0.58 -8.04
CA ASN A 202 21.04 1.59 -9.00
C ASN A 202 19.92 2.51 -9.48
N CYS A 203 18.66 2.05 -9.38
CA CYS A 203 17.49 2.79 -9.86
C CYS A 203 16.29 2.59 -8.95
N ILE A 204 15.53 3.65 -8.70
CA ILE A 204 14.25 3.64 -7.96
C ILE A 204 13.10 3.93 -8.92
N GLN A 205 12.01 3.17 -8.84
CA GLN A 205 10.79 3.26 -9.65
C GLN A 205 9.56 3.01 -8.75
N PRO A 206 8.40 3.68 -8.93
CA PRO A 206 8.08 4.64 -9.99
C PRO A 206 8.24 6.11 -9.60
N MET A 207 8.64 6.47 -8.38
CA MET A 207 8.46 7.81 -7.80
C MET A 207 6.95 8.17 -7.80
N ASP A 208 6.15 7.47 -7.02
CA ASP A 208 4.68 7.60 -6.99
C ASP A 208 4.23 9.07 -6.97
N PRO A 209 3.54 9.57 -8.02
CA PRO A 209 3.19 10.99 -8.17
C PRO A 209 2.27 11.51 -7.06
N TYR A 210 1.57 10.63 -6.35
CA TYR A 210 0.67 10.99 -5.26
C TYR A 210 1.35 11.17 -3.90
N GLY A 211 2.57 10.63 -3.74
CA GLY A 211 3.37 10.75 -2.51
C GLY A 211 4.68 11.50 -2.68
N ILE A 212 5.14 11.69 -3.94
CA ILE A 212 6.49 12.12 -4.27
C ILE A 212 6.48 13.27 -5.28
N ASP A 213 7.09 14.41 -4.93
CA ASP A 213 7.48 15.42 -5.92
C ASP A 213 8.82 15.01 -6.57
N TYR A 214 8.78 14.67 -7.84
CA TYR A 214 9.97 14.24 -8.59
C TYR A 214 11.08 15.31 -8.67
N ARG A 215 10.72 16.60 -8.57
CA ARG A 215 11.68 17.71 -8.56
C ARG A 215 12.52 17.69 -7.28
N ASP A 216 11.87 17.37 -6.15
CA ASP A 216 12.56 17.24 -4.87
C ASP A 216 13.33 15.92 -4.77
N TYR A 217 12.80 14.83 -5.34
CA TYR A 217 13.53 13.56 -5.44
C TYR A 217 14.80 13.69 -6.26
N LYS A 218 14.76 14.40 -7.39
CA LYS A 218 15.97 14.67 -8.20
C LYS A 218 17.04 15.41 -7.39
N LYS A 219 16.63 16.38 -6.58
CA LYS A 219 17.58 17.14 -5.72
C LYS A 219 18.15 16.27 -4.60
N LYS A 220 17.30 15.46 -3.94
CA LYS A 220 17.68 14.63 -2.78
C LYS A 220 18.50 13.40 -3.20
N PHE A 221 18.05 12.69 -4.22
CA PHE A 221 18.51 11.32 -4.51
C PHE A 221 19.11 11.15 -5.90
N GLY A 222 18.98 12.13 -6.80
CA GLY A 222 19.47 12.02 -8.18
C GLY A 222 20.98 11.84 -8.34
N ASN A 223 21.76 12.08 -7.27
CA ASN A 223 23.19 11.77 -7.22
C ASN A 223 23.51 10.40 -6.60
N LEU A 224 22.52 9.76 -5.98
CA LEU A 224 22.67 8.44 -5.35
C LEU A 224 22.21 7.34 -6.28
N VAL A 225 21.04 7.52 -6.91
CA VAL A 225 20.38 6.52 -7.74
C VAL A 225 19.81 7.15 -9.01
N CYS A 226 19.63 6.32 -10.02
CA CYS A 226 18.78 6.64 -11.16
C CYS A 226 17.32 6.71 -10.72
N LEU A 227 16.54 7.62 -11.30
CA LEU A 227 15.13 7.79 -11.02
C LEU A 227 14.31 7.35 -12.24
N ALA A 228 13.35 6.46 -12.03
CA ALA A 228 12.46 5.98 -13.09
C ALA A 228 11.01 6.38 -12.79
N GLY A 229 10.27 6.78 -13.79
CA GLY A 229 8.90 7.26 -13.67
C GLY A 229 8.82 8.70 -14.14
N ASN A 230 7.88 9.49 -13.69
CA ASN A 230 6.65 9.21 -12.95
C ASN A 230 5.50 9.89 -13.68
N ILE A 231 5.43 9.62 -15.03
CA ILE A 231 4.34 10.18 -15.86
C ILE A 231 3.04 9.58 -15.34
N ASP A 232 2.19 10.43 -14.80
CA ASP A 232 1.01 10.00 -14.06
C ASP A 232 -0.04 9.35 -14.99
N ILE A 233 -0.41 8.12 -14.66
CA ILE A 233 -1.40 7.35 -15.43
C ILE A 233 -2.81 7.94 -15.34
N GLU A 234 -3.14 8.70 -14.28
CA GLU A 234 -4.45 9.33 -14.13
C GLU A 234 -4.53 10.65 -14.90
N TYR A 235 -3.64 11.58 -14.58
CA TYR A 235 -3.55 12.85 -15.26
C TYR A 235 -2.07 13.20 -15.50
N PRO A 236 -1.64 13.32 -16.77
CA PRO A 236 -2.53 13.54 -17.92
C PRO A 236 -2.90 12.30 -18.74
N LEU A 237 -2.36 11.08 -18.44
CA LEU A 237 -2.49 9.95 -19.37
C LEU A 237 -3.94 9.49 -19.59
N ALA A 238 -4.73 9.29 -18.54
CA ALA A 238 -6.12 8.82 -18.70
C ALA A 238 -7.11 9.95 -19.02
N HIS A 239 -6.92 11.12 -18.41
CA HIS A 239 -7.94 12.16 -18.39
C HIS A 239 -7.53 13.48 -19.04
N GLY A 240 -6.27 13.62 -19.47
CA GLY A 240 -5.77 14.78 -20.20
C GLY A 240 -5.94 14.68 -21.71
N THR A 241 -5.43 15.68 -22.42
CA THR A 241 -5.31 15.70 -23.89
C THR A 241 -3.90 15.30 -24.31
N PRO A 242 -3.68 14.89 -25.59
CA PRO A 242 -2.34 14.61 -26.11
C PRO A 242 -1.35 15.75 -25.90
N GLU A 243 -1.80 17.02 -26.00
CA GLU A 243 -0.96 18.21 -25.79
C GLU A 243 -0.58 18.38 -24.31
N GLU A 244 -1.46 17.99 -23.38
CA GLU A 244 -1.17 17.99 -21.96
C GLU A 244 -0.18 16.90 -21.60
N VAL A 245 -0.31 15.71 -22.18
CA VAL A 245 0.65 14.62 -22.05
C VAL A 245 2.03 15.03 -22.57
N GLU A 246 2.10 15.63 -23.77
CA GLU A 246 3.39 16.09 -24.32
C GLU A 246 4.04 17.15 -23.43
N ARG A 247 3.25 18.07 -22.89
CA ARG A 247 3.73 19.11 -21.97
C ARG A 247 4.30 18.50 -20.68
N ASP A 248 3.58 17.57 -20.08
CA ASP A 248 3.99 16.88 -18.83
C ASP A 248 5.29 16.11 -19.03
N VAL A 249 5.39 15.30 -20.09
CA VAL A 249 6.62 14.58 -20.43
C VAL A 249 7.79 15.54 -20.65
N LYS A 250 7.56 16.67 -21.33
CA LYS A 250 8.59 17.69 -21.55
C LYS A 250 9.08 18.27 -20.22
N GLU A 251 8.19 18.60 -19.30
CA GLU A 251 8.55 19.12 -17.96
C GLU A 251 9.37 18.09 -17.16
N HIS A 252 9.00 16.82 -17.20
CA HIS A 252 9.78 15.74 -16.58
C HIS A 252 11.19 15.67 -17.17
N MET A 253 11.32 15.73 -18.51
CA MET A 253 12.62 15.72 -19.18
C MET A 253 13.48 16.94 -18.82
N GLU A 254 12.89 18.13 -18.71
CA GLU A 254 13.61 19.35 -18.34
C GLU A 254 14.20 19.28 -16.91
N VAL A 255 13.54 18.57 -16.00
CA VAL A 255 13.96 18.43 -14.60
C VAL A 255 14.84 17.21 -14.37
N LEU A 256 14.42 16.05 -14.84
CA LEU A 256 15.03 14.77 -14.48
C LEU A 256 16.20 14.37 -15.37
N LYS A 257 16.19 14.76 -16.66
CA LYS A 257 17.24 14.42 -17.61
C LYS A 257 18.60 15.09 -17.36
N PRO A 258 18.69 16.39 -16.95
CA PRO A 258 19.97 17.03 -16.72
C PRO A 258 20.86 16.25 -15.74
N GLY A 259 22.14 16.02 -16.15
CA GLY A 259 23.08 15.20 -15.38
C GLY A 259 22.90 13.69 -15.54
N GLY A 260 21.91 13.22 -16.30
CA GLY A 260 21.62 11.80 -16.47
C GLY A 260 20.82 11.18 -15.31
N GLY A 261 20.79 9.85 -15.26
CA GLY A 261 20.13 9.11 -14.18
C GLY A 261 18.61 9.26 -14.20
N TYR A 262 17.99 9.22 -15.39
CA TYR A 262 16.54 9.21 -15.53
C TYR A 262 16.09 8.17 -16.55
N VAL A 263 15.10 7.37 -16.18
CA VAL A 263 14.37 6.45 -17.05
C VAL A 263 12.93 6.93 -17.17
N ALA A 264 12.54 7.36 -18.36
CA ALA A 264 11.19 7.83 -18.62
C ALA A 264 10.22 6.66 -18.73
N THR A 265 9.27 6.61 -17.82
CA THR A 265 8.20 5.61 -17.82
C THR A 265 6.94 6.19 -17.16
N SER A 266 5.80 5.55 -17.38
CA SER A 266 4.59 5.82 -16.62
C SER A 266 4.77 5.47 -15.14
N SER A 267 3.96 6.09 -14.28
CA SER A 267 3.97 5.83 -12.83
C SER A 267 3.52 4.42 -12.49
N HIS A 268 2.72 3.80 -13.33
CA HIS A 268 2.21 2.44 -13.17
C HIS A 268 1.99 1.79 -14.55
N SER A 269 1.52 0.55 -14.58
CA SER A 269 1.18 -0.18 -15.82
C SER A 269 0.21 0.61 -16.70
N ILE A 270 0.44 0.60 -18.02
CA ILE A 270 -0.51 1.17 -18.97
C ILE A 270 -1.74 0.26 -19.06
N VAL A 271 -2.89 0.85 -18.77
CA VAL A 271 -4.15 0.13 -18.65
C VAL A 271 -5.11 0.51 -19.80
N ASN A 272 -6.14 -0.31 -20.01
CA ASN A 272 -7.02 -0.25 -21.17
C ASN A 272 -7.93 0.99 -21.26
N TYR A 273 -8.07 1.77 -20.20
CA TYR A 273 -8.84 3.01 -20.22
C TYR A 273 -8.00 4.26 -20.59
N ILE A 274 -6.67 4.13 -20.69
CA ILE A 274 -5.81 5.20 -21.19
C ILE A 274 -6.11 5.37 -22.70
N PRO A 275 -6.52 6.57 -23.17
CA PRO A 275 -6.75 6.81 -24.58
C PRO A 275 -5.50 6.50 -25.40
N HIS A 276 -5.68 5.79 -26.52
CA HIS A 276 -4.57 5.41 -27.39
C HIS A 276 -3.74 6.61 -27.86
N GLU A 277 -4.42 7.72 -28.18
CA GLU A 277 -3.76 8.98 -28.58
C GLU A 277 -2.87 9.55 -27.48
N ASN A 278 -3.24 9.43 -26.21
CA ASN A 278 -2.45 9.90 -25.06
C ASN A 278 -1.22 9.01 -24.86
N PHE A 279 -1.36 7.70 -24.99
CA PHE A 279 -0.24 6.77 -24.95
C PHE A 279 0.76 7.08 -26.10
N VAL A 280 0.27 7.27 -27.32
CA VAL A 280 1.11 7.65 -28.47
C VAL A 280 1.80 8.99 -28.26
N ALA A 281 1.09 9.99 -27.70
CA ALA A 281 1.66 11.29 -27.36
C ALA A 281 2.80 11.16 -26.34
N MET A 282 2.63 10.33 -25.28
CA MET A 282 3.68 10.03 -24.30
C MET A 282 4.93 9.46 -24.97
N ILE A 283 4.78 8.40 -25.76
CA ILE A 283 5.91 7.75 -26.45
C ILE A 283 6.63 8.74 -27.38
N ASN A 284 5.89 9.48 -28.20
CA ASN A 284 6.47 10.47 -29.11
C ASN A 284 7.19 11.59 -28.35
N ALA A 285 6.65 12.05 -27.23
CA ALA A 285 7.28 13.08 -26.40
C ALA A 285 8.56 12.56 -25.73
N ILE A 286 8.55 11.31 -25.23
CA ILE A 286 9.75 10.66 -24.68
C ILE A 286 10.86 10.62 -25.73
N HIS A 287 10.59 10.17 -26.96
CA HIS A 287 11.58 10.16 -28.03
C HIS A 287 12.03 11.56 -28.44
N ARG A 288 11.12 12.54 -28.49
CA ARG A 288 11.43 13.91 -28.91
C ARG A 288 12.32 14.64 -27.91
N TYR A 289 12.07 14.51 -26.61
CA TYR A 289 12.74 15.27 -25.55
C TYR A 289 13.79 14.47 -24.77
N GLY A 290 13.81 13.13 -24.91
CA GLY A 290 14.68 12.22 -24.16
C GLY A 290 16.12 12.19 -24.63
N SER A 291 16.41 12.57 -25.89
CA SER A 291 17.78 12.52 -26.44
C SER A 291 18.75 13.40 -25.64
N TYR A 292 19.88 12.82 -25.24
CA TYR A 292 21.03 13.56 -24.73
C TYR A 292 21.89 14.00 -25.95
N GLY A 293 22.12 15.31 -26.13
CA GLY A 293 23.00 15.82 -27.17
C GLY A 293 24.42 15.24 -27.08
N GLU A 294 25.26 15.47 -28.10
CA GLU A 294 26.68 15.03 -28.11
C GLU A 294 27.40 15.57 -26.86
N GLY A 295 27.76 14.70 -25.93
CA GLY A 295 28.41 15.06 -24.66
C GLY A 295 27.79 14.28 -23.48
N ALA A 296 27.68 12.96 -23.60
CA ALA A 296 27.08 12.11 -22.62
C ALA A 296 27.86 12.02 -21.30
N TRP A 297 27.08 12.10 -20.24
CA TRP A 297 27.29 11.95 -18.83
C TRP A 297 28.25 10.86 -18.36
N THR A 298 28.98 11.18 -17.27
CA THR A 298 29.74 10.22 -16.46
C THR A 298 29.28 10.31 -15.01
N PHE A 299 28.75 9.21 -14.48
CA PHE A 299 28.40 9.08 -13.07
C PHE A 299 29.66 9.03 -12.21
N THR A 300 29.81 9.98 -11.29
CA THR A 300 30.86 9.94 -10.26
C THR A 300 30.17 9.81 -8.91
N GLY A 301 30.05 8.56 -8.46
CA GLY A 301 29.53 8.28 -7.12
C GLY A 301 30.52 8.70 -6.04
N ASP A 302 30.25 9.81 -5.37
CA ASP A 302 30.83 10.17 -4.08
C ASP A 302 29.95 11.27 -3.44
N SER A 303 29.10 10.91 -2.48
CA SER A 303 28.70 11.83 -1.42
C SER A 303 28.08 11.09 -0.23
N LYS A 304 28.83 11.11 0.87
CA LYS A 304 28.26 10.76 2.19
C LYS A 304 27.75 12.05 2.81
N ASP A 305 26.45 12.19 2.97
CA ASP A 305 25.88 13.31 3.70
C ASP A 305 25.01 12.87 4.88
N LYS A 306 25.23 13.54 6.03
CA LYS A 306 24.77 13.20 7.38
C LYS A 306 23.34 13.60 7.72
N ALA A 307 22.43 13.71 6.78
CA ALA A 307 21.09 14.28 7.02
C ALA A 307 20.09 13.34 7.73
N THR A 308 20.35 12.03 7.76
CA THR A 308 19.38 11.02 8.23
C THR A 308 19.36 10.83 9.75
N GLU A 309 20.46 11.14 10.45
CA GLU A 309 20.55 10.93 11.91
C GLU A 309 19.74 11.94 12.73
N THR A 310 19.38 13.10 12.16
CA THR A 310 18.73 14.19 12.91
C THR A 310 17.23 13.97 13.12
N ARG A 311 16.54 13.28 12.21
CA ARG A 311 15.08 13.11 12.24
C ARG A 311 14.62 12.03 13.24
N VAL A 312 15.40 10.97 13.40
CA VAL A 312 15.13 9.92 14.41
C VAL A 312 15.20 10.50 15.83
N ALA A 313 16.18 11.37 16.09
CA ALA A 313 16.33 12.01 17.39
C ALA A 313 15.21 13.00 17.76
N GLU A 314 14.54 13.61 16.77
CA GLU A 314 13.43 14.55 17.00
C GLU A 314 12.13 13.80 17.35
N ILE A 315 11.89 12.63 16.74
CA ILE A 315 10.72 11.76 17.03
C ILE A 315 10.82 11.21 18.47
N GLU A 316 12.00 10.73 18.90
CA GLU A 316 12.20 10.25 20.27
C GLU A 316 12.07 11.37 21.34
N LYS A 317 12.33 12.61 20.97
CA LYS A 317 12.23 13.75 21.89
C LYS A 317 10.77 14.18 22.13
N ALA A 318 9.90 14.04 21.11
CA ALA A 318 8.49 14.35 21.22
C ALA A 318 7.75 13.39 22.18
N HIS A 319 8.14 12.11 22.18
CA HIS A 319 7.59 11.09 23.09
C HIS A 319 7.89 11.33 24.57
N ARG A 320 9.03 11.98 24.90
CA ARG A 320 9.47 12.20 26.31
C ARG A 320 8.88 13.41 27.01
N GLN A 321 8.18 14.31 26.32
CA GLN A 321 7.71 15.58 26.91
C GLN A 321 6.26 15.57 27.44
N ARG A 322 5.52 14.47 27.28
CA ARG A 322 4.08 14.39 27.66
C ARG A 322 3.76 13.87 29.08
N ASP A 323 4.76 13.44 29.86
CA ASP A 323 4.56 12.72 31.14
C ASP A 323 4.31 13.58 32.39
N ALA A 324 3.97 14.85 32.28
CA ALA A 324 3.78 15.71 33.44
C ALA A 324 2.42 16.42 33.44
N HIS A 325 1.56 15.95 34.29
CA HIS A 325 0.38 16.52 34.97
C HIS A 325 -0.94 15.81 34.74
N VAL A 326 -1.37 15.00 35.77
CA VAL A 326 -2.80 14.69 35.95
C VAL A 326 -3.14 14.17 37.38
N GLU A 327 -4.27 14.60 37.95
CA GLU A 327 -4.84 14.21 39.26
C GLU A 327 -5.52 12.81 39.24
N ALA A 328 -5.75 12.16 40.40
CA ALA A 328 -6.00 10.72 40.55
C ALA A 328 -7.23 10.10 39.81
N GLY A 329 -8.35 10.81 39.60
CA GLY A 329 -9.47 10.35 38.76
C GLY A 329 -9.17 10.43 37.26
N SER A 330 -8.39 11.39 36.88
CA SER A 330 -7.73 11.60 35.61
C SER A 330 -6.72 10.47 35.29
N ARG A 331 -6.13 9.81 36.30
CA ARG A 331 -5.06 8.82 36.08
C ARG A 331 -5.55 7.51 35.48
N VAL A 332 -6.75 7.06 35.82
CA VAL A 332 -7.33 5.83 35.21
C VAL A 332 -7.81 6.09 33.80
N MET A 333 -8.40 7.27 33.56
CA MET A 333 -8.77 7.69 32.21
C MET A 333 -7.53 7.88 31.33
N GLN A 334 -6.43 8.42 31.87
CA GLN A 334 -5.16 8.51 31.16
C GLN A 334 -4.58 7.13 30.85
N GLN A 335 -4.68 6.16 31.75
CA GLN A 335 -4.24 4.78 31.50
C GLN A 335 -5.03 4.13 30.34
N ILE A 336 -6.32 4.42 30.21
CA ILE A 336 -7.16 3.96 29.11
C ILE A 336 -6.74 4.65 27.80
N PHE A 337 -6.54 5.98 27.84
CA PHE A 337 -6.05 6.76 26.70
C PHE A 337 -4.70 6.21 26.22
N ASP A 338 -3.73 6.06 27.12
CA ASP A 338 -2.38 5.57 26.80
C ASP A 338 -2.41 4.15 26.23
N ALA A 339 -3.27 3.27 26.78
CA ALA A 339 -3.43 1.91 26.28
C ALA A 339 -3.99 1.87 24.84
N VAL A 340 -4.98 2.69 24.52
CA VAL A 340 -5.53 2.80 23.16
C VAL A 340 -4.48 3.43 22.23
N TYR A 341 -3.81 4.50 22.65
CA TYR A 341 -2.81 5.20 21.86
C TYR A 341 -1.60 4.31 21.53
N ARG A 342 -1.18 3.46 22.48
CA ARG A 342 -0.04 2.54 22.31
C ARG A 342 -0.43 1.16 21.76
N GLY A 343 -1.72 0.90 21.56
CA GLY A 343 -2.19 -0.39 21.08
C GLY A 343 -2.03 -1.54 22.09
N GLU A 344 -2.13 -1.27 23.40
CA GLU A 344 -1.94 -2.26 24.48
C GLU A 344 -3.22 -3.11 24.67
N VAL A 345 -3.46 -4.02 23.72
CA VAL A 345 -4.69 -4.83 23.65
C VAL A 345 -4.91 -5.66 24.92
N GLU A 346 -3.88 -6.31 25.47
CA GLU A 346 -4.02 -7.24 26.62
C GLU A 346 -4.28 -6.56 27.96
N GLY A 347 -4.01 -5.28 28.11
CA GLY A 347 -4.17 -4.53 29.38
C GLY A 347 -5.47 -3.78 29.51
N ILE A 348 -6.16 -3.47 28.40
CA ILE A 348 -7.26 -2.51 28.34
C ILE A 348 -8.46 -2.89 29.19
N GLU A 349 -8.84 -4.18 29.26
CA GLU A 349 -9.97 -4.62 30.06
C GLU A 349 -9.77 -4.31 31.55
N GLY A 350 -8.56 -4.49 32.07
CA GLY A 350 -8.23 -4.17 33.46
C GLY A 350 -8.39 -2.68 33.77
N HIS A 351 -7.96 -1.81 32.85
CA HIS A 351 -8.10 -0.36 32.99
C HIS A 351 -9.56 0.08 32.92
N VAL A 352 -10.34 -0.47 31.98
CA VAL A 352 -11.77 -0.18 31.84
C VAL A 352 -12.55 -0.64 33.07
N ARG A 353 -12.33 -1.87 33.58
CA ARG A 353 -12.98 -2.35 34.80
C ARG A 353 -12.68 -1.46 36.00
N LYS A 354 -11.41 -1.06 36.16
CA LYS A 354 -10.99 -0.15 37.22
C LYS A 354 -11.67 1.22 37.11
N ALA A 355 -11.88 1.76 35.91
CA ALA A 355 -12.60 3.00 35.72
C ALA A 355 -14.10 2.86 36.14
N LEU A 356 -14.75 1.76 35.74
CA LEU A 356 -16.11 1.42 36.13
C LEU A 356 -16.24 1.27 37.67
N ASP A 357 -15.31 0.57 38.32
CA ASP A 357 -15.27 0.36 39.76
C ASP A 357 -15.07 1.67 40.56
N THR A 358 -14.40 2.66 39.95
CA THR A 358 -14.23 3.99 40.53
C THR A 358 -15.36 4.95 40.23
N GLY A 359 -16.43 4.48 39.57
CA GLY A 359 -17.66 5.22 39.35
C GLY A 359 -17.79 5.93 38.01
N SER A 360 -16.84 5.74 37.09
CA SER A 360 -16.98 6.27 35.72
C SER A 360 -18.05 5.50 34.98
N THR A 361 -18.88 6.19 34.23
CA THR A 361 -19.87 5.57 33.34
C THR A 361 -19.22 5.09 32.04
N PRO A 362 -19.80 4.10 31.35
CA PRO A 362 -19.32 3.70 30.03
C PRO A 362 -19.15 4.86 29.04
N ALA A 363 -20.11 5.80 29.02
CA ALA A 363 -20.07 6.97 28.15
C ALA A 363 -18.88 7.90 28.47
N GLU A 364 -18.63 8.15 29.77
CA GLU A 364 -17.47 8.97 30.19
C GLU A 364 -16.14 8.32 29.81
N ILE A 365 -16.02 7.00 29.87
CA ILE A 365 -14.82 6.26 29.45
C ILE A 365 -14.61 6.40 27.95
N ILE A 366 -15.68 6.20 27.16
CA ILE A 366 -15.60 6.28 25.69
C ILE A 366 -15.27 7.71 25.25
N ASP A 367 -16.04 8.71 25.71
CA ASP A 367 -15.91 10.09 25.25
C ASP A 367 -14.71 10.81 25.87
N GLY A 368 -14.34 10.44 27.10
CA GLY A 368 -13.28 11.12 27.89
C GLY A 368 -11.86 10.55 27.68
N ALA A 369 -11.74 9.28 27.25
CA ALA A 369 -10.44 8.64 27.08
C ALA A 369 -10.29 7.94 25.72
N MET A 370 -11.21 7.04 25.38
CA MET A 370 -11.02 6.16 24.22
C MET A 370 -11.14 6.90 22.88
N THR A 371 -12.20 7.71 22.70
CA THR A 371 -12.42 8.48 21.47
C THR A 371 -11.32 9.52 21.22
N PRO A 372 -10.86 10.30 22.23
CA PRO A 372 -9.70 11.17 22.05
C PRO A 372 -8.43 10.42 21.64
N ALA A 373 -8.17 9.25 22.25
CA ALA A 373 -6.98 8.46 21.93
C ALA A 373 -6.97 7.97 20.49
N ILE A 374 -8.05 7.35 20.01
CA ILE A 374 -8.09 6.82 18.62
C ILE A 374 -8.07 7.95 17.58
N ARG A 375 -8.60 9.14 17.90
CA ARG A 375 -8.46 10.32 17.03
C ARG A 375 -7.00 10.78 16.93
N GLU A 376 -6.29 10.80 18.06
CA GLU A 376 -4.87 11.18 18.08
C GLU A 376 -4.02 10.16 17.34
N VAL A 377 -4.32 8.84 17.47
CA VAL A 377 -3.69 7.79 16.65
C VAL A 377 -3.94 8.04 15.15
N GLY A 378 -5.17 8.35 14.75
CA GLY A 378 -5.50 8.65 13.35
C GLY A 378 -4.81 9.91 12.81
N GLU A 379 -4.66 10.94 13.64
CA GLU A 379 -3.94 12.17 13.27
C GLU A 379 -2.44 11.93 13.15
N ALA A 380 -1.83 11.25 14.12
CA ALA A 380 -0.41 10.89 14.11
C ALA A 380 -0.08 9.94 12.93
N PHE A 381 -0.97 9.01 12.59
CA PHE A 381 -0.83 8.21 11.37
C PHE A 381 -0.89 9.08 10.10
N SER A 382 -1.82 10.02 10.00
CA SER A 382 -1.95 10.91 8.83
C SER A 382 -0.74 11.84 8.64
N THR A 383 -0.03 12.18 9.71
CA THR A 383 1.20 12.99 9.68
C THR A 383 2.48 12.17 9.50
N GLY A 384 2.37 10.83 9.57
CA GLY A 384 3.52 9.91 9.49
C GLY A 384 4.32 9.81 10.79
N GLU A 385 3.75 10.24 11.93
CA GLU A 385 4.33 10.02 13.27
C GLU A 385 4.08 8.60 13.78
N LEU A 386 2.94 8.00 13.43
CA LEU A 386 2.59 6.60 13.68
C LEU A 386 2.46 5.83 12.37
N PHE A 387 2.61 4.51 12.45
CA PHE A 387 2.59 3.61 11.32
C PHE A 387 1.33 2.73 11.31
N LEU A 388 1.13 1.96 10.23
CA LEU A 388 -0.07 1.14 10.09
C LEU A 388 -0.30 0.18 11.26
N PRO A 389 0.70 -0.53 11.81
CA PRO A 389 0.48 -1.38 12.97
C PRO A 389 -0.04 -0.63 14.19
N ASP A 390 0.47 0.58 14.46
CA ASP A 390 0.02 1.39 15.61
C ASP A 390 -1.46 1.74 15.49
N LEU A 391 -1.89 2.12 14.27
CA LEU A 391 -3.30 2.39 13.96
C LEU A 391 -4.18 1.15 14.18
N LEU A 392 -3.74 -0.01 13.68
CA LEU A 392 -4.49 -1.27 13.80
C LEU A 392 -4.58 -1.75 15.24
N LEU A 393 -3.47 -1.71 15.99
CA LEU A 393 -3.44 -2.09 17.41
C LEU A 393 -4.27 -1.14 18.27
N GLY A 394 -4.21 0.17 18.01
CA GLY A 394 -5.07 1.16 18.67
C GLY A 394 -6.56 0.88 18.45
N ALA A 395 -6.95 0.58 17.20
CA ALA A 395 -8.31 0.21 16.85
C ALA A 395 -8.76 -1.12 17.48
N GLN A 396 -7.89 -2.14 17.55
CA GLN A 396 -8.16 -3.40 18.22
C GLN A 396 -8.31 -3.20 19.73
N THR A 397 -7.45 -2.40 20.37
CA THR A 397 -7.54 -2.05 21.79
C THR A 397 -8.88 -1.37 22.10
N MET A 398 -9.28 -0.43 21.27
CA MET A 398 -10.57 0.24 21.36
C MET A 398 -11.73 -0.76 21.24
N GLN A 399 -11.69 -1.66 20.23
CA GLN A 399 -12.73 -2.66 20.01
C GLN A 399 -12.86 -3.62 21.20
N GLN A 400 -11.75 -4.04 21.82
CA GLN A 400 -11.78 -4.90 23.00
C GLN A 400 -12.42 -4.19 24.20
N ALA A 401 -12.11 -2.92 24.42
CA ALA A 401 -12.77 -2.11 25.43
C ALA A 401 -14.27 -1.94 25.16
N MET A 402 -14.65 -1.69 23.90
CA MET A 402 -16.06 -1.58 23.50
C MET A 402 -16.85 -2.86 23.72
N ASN A 403 -16.24 -4.03 23.49
CA ASN A 403 -16.89 -5.33 23.76
C ASN A 403 -17.29 -5.49 25.24
N LEU A 404 -16.54 -4.87 26.16
CA LEU A 404 -16.87 -4.83 27.59
C LEU A 404 -17.94 -3.77 27.92
N LEU A 405 -17.87 -2.60 27.31
CA LEU A 405 -18.72 -1.45 27.64
C LEU A 405 -20.10 -1.54 26.99
N THR A 406 -20.21 -2.02 25.75
CA THR A 406 -21.47 -2.10 25.00
C THR A 406 -22.59 -2.86 25.75
N PRO A 407 -22.35 -4.06 26.33
CA PRO A 407 -23.39 -4.77 27.10
C PRO A 407 -23.84 -4.05 28.37
N LEU A 408 -23.00 -3.17 28.93
CA LEU A 408 -23.34 -2.35 30.11
C LEU A 408 -24.19 -1.16 29.70
N MET A 409 -23.98 -0.64 28.48
CA MET A 409 -24.77 0.46 27.92
C MET A 409 -26.17 -0.01 27.48
N GLU A 410 -26.29 -1.21 26.94
CA GLU A 410 -27.59 -1.81 26.56
C GLU A 410 -28.51 -2.10 27.76
N LYS A 411 -27.94 -2.27 28.94
CA LYS A 411 -28.70 -2.49 30.20
C LYS A 411 -29.12 -1.19 30.91
N GLY A 412 -28.54 -0.06 30.53
CA GLY A 412 -28.89 1.29 30.96
C GLY A 412 -29.61 2.03 29.86
N GLU A 413 -30.39 3.07 30.13
CA GLU A 413 -31.15 3.83 29.14
C GLU A 413 -30.23 4.32 28.00
N GLY A 414 -30.33 3.67 26.84
CA GLY A 414 -30.12 4.10 25.48
C GLY A 414 -28.94 5.02 25.17
N VAL A 415 -27.72 4.49 25.03
CA VAL A 415 -26.75 5.14 24.13
C VAL A 415 -27.03 4.64 22.71
N LYS A 416 -27.57 5.52 21.87
CA LYS A 416 -27.74 5.25 20.44
C LYS A 416 -26.36 5.03 19.81
N SER A 417 -26.18 3.93 19.06
CA SER A 417 -25.07 3.78 18.13
C SER A 417 -24.87 5.09 17.37
N ARG A 418 -23.63 5.53 17.17
CA ARG A 418 -23.34 6.77 16.41
C ARG A 418 -23.83 6.70 14.97
N GLY A 419 -24.16 5.51 14.49
CA GLY A 419 -24.70 5.22 13.15
C GLY A 419 -24.21 3.87 12.64
N LYS A 420 -24.87 3.38 11.60
CA LYS A 420 -24.51 2.14 10.92
C LYS A 420 -23.93 2.44 9.55
N VAL A 421 -22.72 1.97 9.28
CA VAL A 421 -22.00 2.15 8.03
C VAL A 421 -21.86 0.79 7.33
N LEU A 422 -22.31 0.71 6.10
CA LEU A 422 -22.06 -0.41 5.20
C LEU A 422 -20.89 0.00 4.29
N ILE A 423 -19.86 -0.81 4.19
CA ILE A 423 -18.71 -0.48 3.35
C ILE A 423 -18.24 -1.71 2.57
N GLY A 424 -17.80 -1.52 1.32
CA GLY A 424 -17.28 -2.58 0.48
C GLY A 424 -16.41 -2.04 -0.65
N THR A 425 -15.52 -2.88 -1.17
CA THR A 425 -14.77 -2.59 -2.39
C THR A 425 -15.61 -2.98 -3.60
N ILE A 426 -15.66 -2.09 -4.58
CA ILE A 426 -16.51 -2.24 -5.77
C ILE A 426 -16.06 -3.37 -6.68
N LYS A 427 -16.94 -3.78 -7.60
CA LYS A 427 -16.72 -4.87 -8.57
C LYS A 427 -15.45 -4.69 -9.39
N GLY A 428 -14.65 -5.76 -9.47
CA GLY A 428 -13.39 -5.80 -10.20
C GLY A 428 -12.18 -5.29 -9.41
N ASP A 429 -12.39 -4.74 -8.21
CA ASP A 429 -11.32 -4.27 -7.33
C ASP A 429 -11.14 -5.23 -6.16
N LEU A 430 -9.92 -5.72 -5.96
CA LEU A 430 -9.55 -6.66 -4.91
C LEU A 430 -8.82 -5.99 -3.74
N HIS A 431 -8.57 -4.68 -3.82
CA HIS A 431 -7.86 -3.93 -2.79
C HIS A 431 -8.76 -3.65 -1.60
N ASP A 432 -8.27 -3.91 -0.40
CA ASP A 432 -9.03 -3.75 0.84
C ASP A 432 -8.32 -2.94 1.94
N ILE A 433 -7.03 -2.63 1.76
CA ILE A 433 -6.22 -1.96 2.79
C ILE A 433 -6.87 -0.64 3.23
N GLY A 434 -7.12 0.27 2.29
CA GLY A 434 -7.74 1.56 2.60
C GLY A 434 -9.15 1.41 3.20
N LYS A 435 -9.94 0.46 2.70
CA LYS A 435 -11.26 0.11 3.23
C LYS A 435 -11.16 -0.38 4.69
N ASN A 436 -10.23 -1.29 4.97
CA ASN A 436 -10.06 -1.88 6.30
C ASN A 436 -9.58 -0.85 7.33
N MET A 437 -8.74 0.11 6.91
CA MET A 437 -8.36 1.26 7.74
C MET A 437 -9.57 2.12 8.11
N VAL A 438 -10.44 2.43 7.16
CA VAL A 438 -11.69 3.17 7.43
C VAL A 438 -12.58 2.38 8.37
N ILE A 439 -12.73 1.07 8.18
CA ILE A 439 -13.52 0.17 9.05
C ILE A 439 -12.97 0.19 10.48
N ALA A 440 -11.66 0.04 10.65
CA ALA A 440 -11.01 0.05 11.95
C ALA A 440 -11.27 1.37 12.70
N LEU A 441 -11.08 2.50 12.02
CA LEU A 441 -11.33 3.81 12.61
C LEU A 441 -12.82 4.05 12.90
N LEU A 442 -13.73 3.65 12.03
CA LEU A 442 -15.18 3.76 12.28
C LEU A 442 -15.60 2.94 13.49
N LYS A 443 -15.18 1.67 13.58
CA LYS A 443 -15.43 0.81 14.75
C LYS A 443 -14.83 1.43 16.02
N GLY A 444 -13.59 1.92 15.94
CA GLY A 444 -12.92 2.64 17.02
C GLY A 444 -13.67 3.90 17.47
N ASN A 445 -14.37 4.60 16.59
CA ASN A 445 -15.21 5.75 16.91
C ASN A 445 -16.66 5.39 17.29
N GLY A 446 -16.99 4.11 17.53
CA GLY A 446 -18.29 3.67 18.04
C GLY A 446 -19.38 3.52 16.97
N PHE A 447 -19.03 3.42 15.69
CA PHE A 447 -19.96 3.09 14.61
C PHE A 447 -20.15 1.58 14.50
N HIS A 448 -21.36 1.16 14.14
CA HIS A 448 -21.61 -0.21 13.72
C HIS A 448 -21.26 -0.38 12.25
N VAL A 449 -20.24 -1.17 11.93
CA VAL A 449 -19.78 -1.34 10.56
C VAL A 449 -20.10 -2.73 10.02
N VAL A 450 -20.76 -2.77 8.85
CA VAL A 450 -20.98 -3.97 8.05
C VAL A 450 -20.00 -3.94 6.90
N ASP A 451 -19.07 -4.90 6.87
CA ASP A 451 -18.08 -5.05 5.81
C ASP A 451 -18.59 -6.06 4.77
N LEU A 452 -18.70 -5.62 3.51
CA LEU A 452 -19.07 -6.48 2.38
C LEU A 452 -17.86 -7.19 1.75
N GLY A 453 -16.64 -6.93 2.23
CA GLY A 453 -15.42 -7.45 1.61
C GLY A 453 -15.08 -6.73 0.30
N ILE A 454 -14.55 -7.49 -0.65
CA ILE A 454 -14.03 -7.01 -1.95
C ILE A 454 -14.90 -7.49 -3.10
N ASP A 455 -14.69 -6.92 -4.30
CA ASP A 455 -15.30 -7.36 -5.58
C ASP A 455 -16.85 -7.36 -5.58
N ASN A 456 -17.47 -6.37 -4.96
CA ASN A 456 -18.93 -6.32 -4.81
C ASN A 456 -19.62 -5.67 -6.01
N ALA A 457 -20.53 -6.43 -6.64
CA ALA A 457 -21.38 -5.89 -7.70
C ALA A 457 -22.45 -4.92 -7.14
N PRO A 458 -23.04 -4.04 -7.97
CA PRO A 458 -24.11 -3.14 -7.53
C PRO A 458 -25.29 -3.83 -6.84
N GLY A 459 -25.63 -5.05 -7.26
CA GLY A 459 -26.67 -5.86 -6.65
C GLY A 459 -26.36 -6.32 -5.23
N ASP A 460 -25.09 -6.53 -4.89
CA ASP A 460 -24.66 -6.96 -3.56
C ASP A 460 -24.86 -5.82 -2.55
N PHE A 461 -24.48 -4.59 -2.93
CA PHE A 461 -24.76 -3.40 -2.11
C PHE A 461 -26.27 -3.19 -1.92
N VAL A 462 -27.07 -3.28 -2.98
CA VAL A 462 -28.52 -3.17 -2.89
C VAL A 462 -29.11 -4.20 -1.92
N LYS A 463 -28.68 -5.46 -2.01
CA LYS A 463 -29.11 -6.53 -1.10
C LYS A 463 -28.76 -6.22 0.35
N ALA A 464 -27.50 -5.86 0.59
CA ALA A 464 -27.00 -5.56 1.94
C ALA A 464 -27.66 -4.30 2.54
N ILE A 465 -27.96 -3.27 1.74
CA ILE A 465 -28.69 -2.09 2.19
C ILE A 465 -30.10 -2.49 2.68
N LYS A 466 -30.81 -3.33 1.93
CA LYS A 466 -32.14 -3.82 2.30
C LYS A 466 -32.11 -4.67 3.57
N GLU A 467 -31.07 -5.47 3.77
CA GLU A 467 -30.90 -6.36 4.91
C GLU A 467 -30.49 -5.62 6.18
N HIS A 468 -29.51 -4.72 6.07
CA HIS A 468 -28.88 -4.09 7.22
C HIS A 468 -29.38 -2.68 7.52
N THR A 469 -30.10 -2.03 6.60
CA THR A 469 -30.61 -0.65 6.74
C THR A 469 -29.56 0.32 7.30
N PRO A 470 -28.43 0.53 6.59
CA PRO A 470 -27.38 1.43 7.05
C PRO A 470 -27.78 2.90 6.90
N ASP A 471 -27.15 3.78 7.68
CA ASP A 471 -27.24 5.22 7.54
C ASP A 471 -26.32 5.74 6.41
N VAL A 472 -25.15 5.08 6.26
CA VAL A 472 -24.13 5.44 5.26
C VAL A 472 -23.68 4.20 4.50
N VAL A 473 -23.49 4.37 3.20
CA VAL A 473 -22.91 3.34 2.31
C VAL A 473 -21.58 3.85 1.74
N GLY A 474 -20.50 3.13 2.06
CA GLY A 474 -19.13 3.43 1.62
C GLY A 474 -18.70 2.57 0.44
N TYR A 475 -18.20 3.22 -0.59
CA TYR A 475 -17.61 2.58 -1.76
C TYR A 475 -16.10 2.81 -1.76
N SER A 476 -15.33 1.73 -1.74
CA SER A 476 -13.87 1.75 -1.86
C SER A 476 -13.47 1.32 -3.27
N GLY A 477 -12.55 2.06 -3.88
CA GLY A 477 -11.95 1.69 -5.16
C GLY A 477 -10.54 2.25 -5.27
N LEU A 478 -9.57 1.38 -5.49
CA LEU A 478 -8.16 1.74 -5.62
C LEU A 478 -7.73 1.79 -7.08
N LEU A 479 -8.33 0.97 -7.94
CA LEU A 479 -7.99 0.93 -9.33
C LEU A 479 -8.87 1.91 -10.12
N THR A 480 -8.24 2.72 -10.93
CA THR A 480 -8.94 3.62 -11.86
C THR A 480 -9.80 2.85 -12.86
N THR A 481 -9.37 1.63 -13.22
CA THR A 481 -10.16 0.70 -14.06
C THR A 481 -11.51 0.37 -13.45
N THR A 482 -11.60 0.32 -12.14
CA THR A 482 -12.83 -0.05 -11.42
C THR A 482 -13.70 1.16 -11.09
N LEU A 483 -13.12 2.36 -11.04
CA LEU A 483 -13.86 3.60 -10.79
C LEU A 483 -14.96 3.87 -11.81
N GLY A 484 -14.78 3.45 -13.08
CA GLY A 484 -15.82 3.50 -14.10
C GLY A 484 -17.11 2.77 -13.72
N GLY A 485 -17.06 1.79 -12.81
CA GLY A 485 -18.22 1.08 -12.26
C GLY A 485 -18.91 1.80 -11.07
N MET A 486 -18.33 2.87 -10.51
CA MET A 486 -18.97 3.60 -9.40
C MET A 486 -20.30 4.28 -9.77
N PRO A 487 -20.48 4.90 -10.96
CA PRO A 487 -21.77 5.39 -11.39
C PRO A 487 -22.85 4.30 -11.42
N ASP A 488 -22.49 3.06 -11.72
CA ASP A 488 -23.42 1.92 -11.73
C ASP A 488 -23.94 1.59 -10.34
N GLN A 489 -23.11 1.76 -9.28
CA GLN A 489 -23.54 1.63 -7.89
C GLN A 489 -24.66 2.62 -7.57
N ILE A 490 -24.47 3.89 -7.90
CA ILE A 490 -25.48 4.94 -7.68
C ILE A 490 -26.71 4.73 -8.58
N GLY A 491 -26.50 4.26 -9.81
CA GLY A 491 -27.57 3.88 -10.74
C GLY A 491 -28.45 2.76 -10.18
N ALA A 492 -27.86 1.74 -9.57
CA ALA A 492 -28.57 0.64 -8.93
C ALA A 492 -29.41 1.10 -7.73
N LEU A 493 -28.86 2.00 -6.88
CA LEU A 493 -29.63 2.58 -5.78
C LEU A 493 -30.85 3.39 -6.26
N LYS A 494 -30.67 4.19 -7.31
CA LYS A 494 -31.78 4.95 -7.92
C LYS A 494 -32.86 4.03 -8.48
N LYS A 495 -32.47 2.97 -9.19
CA LYS A 495 -33.39 1.98 -9.77
C LYS A 495 -34.25 1.28 -8.72
N GLU A 496 -33.68 1.01 -7.55
CA GLU A 496 -34.33 0.33 -6.44
C GLU A 496 -35.02 1.28 -5.44
N GLY A 497 -34.98 2.61 -5.69
CA GLY A 497 -35.58 3.62 -4.81
C GLY A 497 -34.88 3.79 -3.47
N LEU A 498 -33.60 3.38 -3.38
CA LEU A 498 -32.82 3.41 -2.14
C LEU A 498 -31.88 4.63 -2.04
N ARG A 499 -31.70 5.40 -3.13
CA ARG A 499 -30.72 6.48 -3.18
C ARG A 499 -30.91 7.54 -2.11
N ASP A 500 -32.17 7.90 -1.81
CA ASP A 500 -32.53 8.94 -0.84
C ASP A 500 -32.66 8.40 0.59
N SER A 501 -32.53 7.08 0.78
CA SER A 501 -32.63 6.44 2.10
C SER A 501 -31.29 6.28 2.81
N VAL A 502 -30.18 6.52 2.14
CA VAL A 502 -28.82 6.36 2.66
C VAL A 502 -27.93 7.52 2.19
N LEU A 503 -26.98 7.91 3.04
CA LEU A 503 -25.84 8.74 2.59
C LEU A 503 -24.82 7.86 1.88
N THR A 504 -24.18 8.40 0.87
CA THR A 504 -23.13 7.68 0.14
C THR A 504 -21.79 8.37 0.34
N ILE A 505 -20.73 7.59 0.57
CA ILE A 505 -19.35 8.07 0.66
C ILE A 505 -18.46 7.27 -0.28
N VAL A 506 -17.50 7.93 -0.87
CA VAL A 506 -16.47 7.29 -1.69
C VAL A 506 -15.08 7.66 -1.21
N GLY A 507 -14.16 6.70 -1.28
CA GLY A 507 -12.74 6.86 -1.02
C GLY A 507 -11.90 5.87 -1.82
N GLY A 508 -10.61 6.16 -1.86
CA GLY A 508 -9.62 5.39 -2.61
C GLY A 508 -8.61 6.31 -3.26
N ALA A 509 -7.43 5.78 -3.58
CA ALA A 509 -6.30 6.58 -4.05
C ALA A 509 -6.62 7.49 -5.25
N PRO A 510 -7.31 7.03 -6.30
CA PRO A 510 -7.61 7.85 -7.47
C PRO A 510 -8.90 8.67 -7.33
N VAL A 511 -9.62 8.55 -6.21
CA VAL A 511 -10.90 9.25 -6.01
C VAL A 511 -10.66 10.70 -5.58
N THR A 512 -11.40 11.63 -6.18
CA THR A 512 -11.36 13.06 -5.85
C THR A 512 -12.73 13.58 -5.44
N ALA A 513 -12.76 14.73 -4.76
CA ALA A 513 -14.02 15.41 -4.43
C ALA A 513 -14.84 15.76 -5.69
N GLU A 514 -14.16 16.09 -6.80
CA GLU A 514 -14.80 16.37 -8.09
C GLU A 514 -15.45 15.11 -8.67
N PHE A 515 -14.76 13.95 -8.58
CA PHE A 515 -15.31 12.65 -8.97
C PHE A 515 -16.59 12.33 -8.18
N ALA A 516 -16.57 12.49 -6.85
CA ALA A 516 -17.75 12.29 -6.01
C ALA A 516 -18.93 13.18 -6.46
N GLY A 517 -18.68 14.48 -6.67
CA GLY A 517 -19.69 15.42 -7.11
C GLY A 517 -20.29 15.09 -8.49
N ARG A 518 -19.46 14.73 -9.47
CA ARG A 518 -19.91 14.34 -10.82
C ARG A 518 -20.80 13.09 -10.81
N ASN A 519 -20.57 12.18 -9.86
CA ASN A 519 -21.28 10.91 -9.74
C ASN A 519 -22.46 10.95 -8.74
N ASN A 520 -22.81 12.13 -8.22
CA ASN A 520 -23.87 12.31 -7.21
C ASN A 520 -23.65 11.45 -5.95
N ILE A 521 -22.42 11.38 -5.47
CA ILE A 521 -22.05 10.78 -4.18
C ILE A 521 -21.99 11.90 -3.16
N ASP A 522 -22.56 11.69 -1.97
CA ASP A 522 -22.79 12.75 -1.00
C ASP A 522 -21.52 13.20 -0.29
N LEU A 523 -20.63 12.26 0.01
CA LEU A 523 -19.45 12.47 0.83
C LEU A 523 -18.19 11.92 0.12
N TYR A 524 -17.06 12.54 0.43
CA TYR A 524 -15.74 12.10 -0.02
C TYR A 524 -14.76 12.13 1.15
N GLY A 525 -13.97 11.07 1.29
CA GLY A 525 -12.86 10.98 2.23
C GLY A 525 -11.54 10.80 1.47
N LYS A 526 -10.64 11.79 1.57
CA LYS A 526 -9.31 11.72 0.91
C LYS A 526 -8.40 10.67 1.55
N ASP A 527 -8.63 10.39 2.83
CA ASP A 527 -7.95 9.38 3.64
C ASP A 527 -8.92 8.78 4.65
N ALA A 528 -8.46 7.77 5.39
CA ALA A 528 -9.30 7.04 6.33
C ALA A 528 -9.79 7.92 7.50
N ASN A 529 -8.94 8.84 7.98
CA ASN A 529 -9.29 9.73 9.08
C ASN A 529 -10.32 10.78 8.64
N GLU A 530 -10.15 11.36 7.43
CA GLU A 530 -11.13 12.30 6.89
C GLU A 530 -12.47 11.62 6.60
N ALA A 531 -12.47 10.37 6.09
CA ALA A 531 -13.69 9.61 5.86
C ALA A 531 -14.52 9.49 7.15
N VAL A 532 -13.89 9.17 8.28
CA VAL A 532 -14.57 9.12 9.59
C VAL A 532 -15.11 10.46 10.00
N LYS A 533 -14.31 11.54 9.89
CA LYS A 533 -14.72 12.91 10.25
C LYS A 533 -15.95 13.40 9.43
N VAL A 534 -15.98 13.13 8.12
CA VAL A 534 -17.10 13.56 7.28
C VAL A 534 -18.36 12.73 7.53
N ILE A 535 -18.23 11.42 7.81
CA ILE A 535 -19.36 10.56 8.21
C ILE A 535 -19.94 11.04 9.55
N GLU A 536 -19.09 11.23 10.56
CA GLU A 536 -19.50 11.71 11.88
C GLU A 536 -20.27 13.04 11.76
N LYS A 537 -19.70 14.01 11.03
CA LYS A 537 -20.34 15.29 10.80
C LYS A 537 -21.69 15.18 10.10
N ALA A 538 -21.82 14.29 9.11
CA ALA A 538 -23.06 14.13 8.36
C ALA A 538 -24.17 13.45 9.17
N LEU A 539 -23.83 12.62 10.17
CA LEU A 539 -24.82 11.93 11.02
C LEU A 539 -25.14 12.68 12.32
N THR A 540 -24.28 13.60 12.76
CA THR A 540 -24.53 14.38 13.99
C THR A 540 -25.14 15.77 13.73
N GLY A 541 -25.17 16.20 12.44
CA GLY A 541 -25.83 17.44 11.99
C GLY A 541 -25.02 18.67 12.23
#